data_e0ad61f752461ab09644219bad6f3108
#
_entry.id   e0ad61f752461ab09644219bad6f3108
#
_cell.length_a   1.000
_cell.length_b   1.000
_cell.length_c   1.000
_cell.angle_alpha   90.00
_cell.angle_beta   90.00
_cell.angle_gamma   90.00
#
_symmetry.space_group_name_H-M   'P 1'
#
loop_
_entity.id
_entity.type
_entity.pdbx_description
1 polymer ?
#
loop_
_entity_poly.entity_id
_entity_poly.type
_entity_poly.pdbx_seq_one_letter_code
_entity_poly.pdbx_strand_id
1 'polypeptide(L)'
;MALTWVWVGMVCMALVYGAATGQSAAVGAAAAQGVQQAVSFCLTVGGMICLWSGVMEVMRRSGIATGLSRLLQPVLRRLFPRAARDAQTLDALSMNVSANLLGLGNAATPAGVRAAQAMAREIRGDAASDELCLLVVLNTASIQLLPVTIAAVREAAGAAVPFDILPAVWVTSLCSVTVGLLTGKGLARIWQ
;
A
#
# COMPACT_ATOMS: atom_id res chain seq x y z
N MET A 1 1.09 -13.88 -12.49
CA MET A 1 1.72 -15.08 -13.09
C MET A 1 3.14 -14.84 -13.62
N ALA A 2 3.53 -13.66 -14.12
CA ALA A 2 4.92 -13.41 -14.58
C ALA A 2 5.97 -13.63 -13.48
N LEU A 3 5.70 -13.15 -12.26
CA LEU A 3 6.63 -13.30 -11.13
C LEU A 3 6.90 -14.76 -10.76
N THR A 4 5.90 -15.63 -10.85
CA THR A 4 6.03 -17.07 -10.60
C THR A 4 7.04 -17.72 -11.56
N TRP A 5 6.96 -17.38 -12.83
CA TRP A 5 7.90 -17.89 -13.84
C TRP A 5 9.33 -17.41 -13.63
N VAL A 6 9.50 -16.15 -13.18
CA VAL A 6 10.83 -15.63 -12.81
C VAL A 6 11.41 -16.43 -11.64
N TRP A 7 10.63 -16.66 -10.58
CA TRP A 7 11.06 -17.46 -9.43
C TRP A 7 11.42 -18.89 -9.82
N VAL A 8 10.56 -19.55 -10.59
CA VAL A 8 10.84 -20.92 -11.06
C VAL A 8 12.11 -20.95 -11.91
N GLY A 9 12.28 -19.97 -12.80
CA GLY A 9 13.48 -19.85 -13.63
C GLY A 9 14.77 -19.69 -12.82
N MET A 10 14.73 -18.85 -11.76
CA MET A 10 15.87 -18.67 -10.86
C MET A 10 16.22 -19.98 -10.11
N VAL A 11 15.22 -20.68 -9.61
CA VAL A 11 15.43 -21.96 -8.90
C VAL A 11 15.99 -23.01 -9.86
N CYS A 12 15.44 -23.14 -11.08
CA CYS A 12 15.95 -24.07 -12.09
C CYS A 12 17.40 -23.73 -12.48
N MET A 13 17.73 -22.47 -12.69
CA MET A 13 19.12 -22.05 -12.98
C MET A 13 20.07 -22.40 -11.83
N ALA A 14 19.69 -22.17 -10.58
CA ALA A 14 20.51 -22.51 -9.43
C ALA A 14 20.78 -24.03 -9.32
N LEU A 15 19.75 -24.85 -9.58
CA LEU A 15 19.86 -26.32 -9.55
C LEU A 15 20.78 -26.82 -10.68
N VAL A 16 20.56 -26.34 -11.92
CA VAL A 16 21.37 -26.73 -13.10
C VAL A 16 22.82 -26.30 -12.91
N TYR A 17 23.07 -25.07 -12.47
CA TYR A 17 24.42 -24.58 -12.20
C TYR A 17 25.12 -25.38 -11.11
N GLY A 18 24.42 -25.64 -9.99
CA GLY A 18 24.95 -26.44 -8.88
C GLY A 18 25.30 -27.87 -9.31
N ALA A 19 24.49 -28.50 -10.15
CA ALA A 19 24.76 -29.82 -10.71
C ALA A 19 25.94 -29.78 -11.69
N ALA A 20 26.01 -28.80 -12.59
CA ALA A 20 27.09 -28.66 -13.58
C ALA A 20 28.45 -28.35 -12.97
N THR A 21 28.49 -27.63 -11.84
CA THR A 21 29.72 -27.25 -11.13
C THR A 21 30.11 -28.22 -10.00
N GLY A 22 29.34 -29.30 -9.80
CA GLY A 22 29.59 -30.26 -8.70
C GLY A 22 29.24 -29.70 -7.31
N GLN A 23 28.54 -28.59 -7.21
CA GLN A 23 28.18 -27.91 -5.94
C GLN A 23 26.79 -28.24 -5.45
N SER A 24 26.24 -29.39 -5.79
CA SER A 24 24.88 -29.81 -5.39
C SER A 24 24.67 -29.83 -3.88
N ALA A 25 25.65 -30.18 -3.10
CA ALA A 25 25.61 -30.13 -1.63
C ALA A 25 25.50 -28.68 -1.11
N ALA A 26 26.22 -27.73 -1.72
CA ALA A 26 26.10 -26.31 -1.38
C ALA A 26 24.71 -25.73 -1.70
N VAL A 27 24.13 -26.13 -2.83
CA VAL A 27 22.75 -25.73 -3.19
C VAL A 27 21.73 -26.28 -2.20
N GLY A 28 21.89 -27.54 -1.76
CA GLY A 28 21.04 -28.15 -0.72
C GLY A 28 21.15 -27.42 0.63
N ALA A 29 22.38 -27.10 1.05
CA ALA A 29 22.62 -26.35 2.28
C ALA A 29 22.06 -24.93 2.21
N ALA A 30 22.20 -24.23 1.07
CA ALA A 30 21.64 -22.91 0.83
C ALA A 30 20.11 -22.93 0.86
N ALA A 31 19.48 -23.96 0.30
CA ALA A 31 18.03 -24.13 0.36
C ALA A 31 17.53 -24.28 1.80
N ALA A 32 18.20 -25.11 2.62
CA ALA A 32 17.85 -25.29 4.03
C ALA A 32 18.02 -24.00 4.84
N GLN A 33 19.13 -23.27 4.64
CA GLN A 33 19.37 -21.98 5.26
C GLN A 33 18.33 -20.94 4.81
N GLY A 34 17.97 -20.93 3.52
CA GLY A 34 16.95 -20.04 2.99
C GLY A 34 15.59 -20.25 3.64
N VAL A 35 15.19 -21.50 3.90
CA VAL A 35 13.95 -21.80 4.64
C VAL A 35 14.01 -21.27 6.07
N GLN A 36 15.11 -21.48 6.79
CA GLN A 36 15.26 -20.96 8.16
C GLN A 36 15.21 -19.43 8.19
N GLN A 37 15.91 -18.77 7.27
CA GLN A 37 15.89 -17.32 7.15
C GLN A 37 14.48 -16.79 6.82
N ALA A 38 13.76 -17.47 5.92
CA ALA A 38 12.40 -17.10 5.56
C ALA A 38 11.45 -17.21 6.76
N VAL A 39 11.52 -18.28 7.55
CA VAL A 39 10.70 -18.45 8.76
C VAL A 39 11.03 -17.38 9.79
N SER A 40 12.30 -17.14 10.07
CA SER A 40 12.74 -16.09 11.00
C SER A 40 12.28 -14.71 10.56
N PHE A 41 12.44 -14.39 9.28
CA PHE A 41 11.97 -13.14 8.69
C PHE A 41 10.45 -12.98 8.82
N CYS A 42 9.67 -14.03 8.51
CA CYS A 42 8.22 -14.00 8.66
C CYS A 42 7.78 -13.76 10.11
N LEU A 43 8.45 -14.39 11.07
CA LEU A 43 8.14 -14.20 12.50
C LEU A 43 8.49 -12.78 12.96
N THR A 44 9.64 -12.26 12.57
CA THR A 44 10.08 -10.90 12.94
C THR A 44 9.17 -9.84 12.32
N VAL A 45 8.97 -9.91 11.02
CA VAL A 45 8.10 -8.94 10.31
C VAL A 45 6.64 -9.09 10.73
N GLY A 46 6.16 -10.33 10.87
CA GLY A 46 4.80 -10.61 11.35
C GLY A 46 4.57 -10.07 12.75
N GLY A 47 5.50 -10.29 13.68
CA GLY A 47 5.45 -9.76 15.04
C GLY A 47 5.39 -8.23 15.06
N MET A 48 6.23 -7.57 14.26
CA MET A 48 6.23 -6.11 14.14
C MET A 48 4.94 -5.57 13.53
N ILE A 49 4.40 -6.22 12.50
CA ILE A 49 3.10 -5.86 11.92
C ILE A 49 1.99 -6.04 12.95
N CYS A 50 2.00 -7.09 13.75
CA CYS A 50 1.04 -7.32 14.83
C CYS A 50 1.11 -6.21 15.89
N LEU A 51 2.31 -5.85 16.35
CA LEU A 51 2.52 -4.75 17.29
C LEU A 51 1.94 -3.44 16.76
N TRP A 52 2.34 -3.05 15.56
CA TRP A 52 1.86 -1.83 14.93
C TRP A 52 0.37 -1.86 14.63
N SER A 53 -0.19 -3.02 14.26
CA SER A 53 -1.64 -3.18 14.11
C SER A 53 -2.38 -2.92 15.42
N GLY A 54 -1.81 -3.35 16.55
CA GLY A 54 -2.34 -3.04 17.88
C GLY A 54 -2.29 -1.54 18.19
N VAL A 55 -1.14 -0.89 17.97
CA VAL A 55 -0.98 0.57 18.14
C VAL A 55 -2.00 1.33 17.30
N MET A 56 -2.14 0.93 16.03
CA MET A 56 -3.08 1.56 15.10
C MET A 56 -4.55 1.34 15.48
N GLU A 57 -4.88 0.18 16.05
CA GLU A 57 -6.24 -0.07 16.59
C GLU A 57 -6.54 0.85 17.78
N VAL A 58 -5.57 1.10 18.64
CA VAL A 58 -5.69 2.11 19.71
C VAL A 58 -5.92 3.50 19.15
N MET A 59 -5.15 3.90 18.12
CA MET A 59 -5.35 5.19 17.43
C MET A 59 -6.72 5.30 16.78
N ARG A 60 -7.24 4.23 16.22
CA ARG A 60 -8.59 4.18 15.65
C ARG A 60 -9.65 4.36 16.73
N ARG A 61 -9.54 3.65 17.86
CA ARG A 61 -10.48 3.72 18.97
C ARG A 61 -10.42 5.05 19.72
N SER A 62 -9.26 5.69 19.78
CA SER A 62 -9.09 7.02 20.38
C SER A 62 -9.74 8.15 19.60
N GLY A 63 -10.25 7.88 18.40
CA GLY A 63 -10.88 8.88 17.53
C GLY A 63 -9.91 9.70 16.67
N ILE A 64 -8.60 9.46 16.76
CA ILE A 64 -7.58 10.15 15.95
C ILE A 64 -7.85 9.94 14.45
N ALA A 65 -8.14 8.70 14.04
CA ALA A 65 -8.48 8.40 12.66
C ALA A 65 -9.74 9.13 12.19
N THR A 66 -10.75 9.24 13.05
CA THR A 66 -11.98 9.99 12.78
C THR A 66 -11.73 11.49 12.70
N GLY A 67 -10.88 12.04 13.59
CA GLY A 67 -10.45 13.44 13.53
C GLY A 67 -9.73 13.75 12.23
N LEU A 68 -8.78 12.91 11.82
CA LEU A 68 -8.06 13.04 10.56
C LEU A 68 -9.01 12.93 9.37
N SER A 69 -9.94 11.99 9.39
CA SER A 69 -10.97 11.84 8.35
C SER A 69 -11.78 13.14 8.17
N ARG A 70 -12.23 13.75 9.27
CA ARG A 70 -12.95 15.03 9.22
C ARG A 70 -12.09 16.16 8.68
N LEU A 71 -10.83 16.23 9.04
CA LEU A 71 -9.86 17.23 8.55
C LEU A 71 -9.64 17.11 7.04
N LEU A 72 -9.67 15.90 6.50
CA LEU A 72 -9.47 15.64 5.08
C LEU A 72 -10.74 15.86 4.23
N GLN A 73 -11.92 15.82 4.82
CA GLN A 73 -13.18 16.00 4.08
C GLN A 73 -13.24 17.24 3.17
N PRO A 74 -12.82 18.45 3.59
CA PRO A 74 -12.89 19.62 2.71
C PRO A 74 -12.01 19.48 1.48
N VAL A 75 -10.87 18.82 1.59
CA VAL A 75 -9.98 18.53 0.46
C VAL A 75 -10.62 17.48 -0.44
N LEU A 76 -11.16 16.41 0.13
CA LEU A 76 -11.81 15.33 -0.62
C LEU A 76 -13.06 15.81 -1.35
N ARG A 77 -13.84 16.71 -0.77
CA ARG A 77 -15.00 17.35 -1.47
C ARG A 77 -14.58 18.11 -2.72
N ARG A 78 -13.39 18.70 -2.74
CA ARG A 78 -12.85 19.40 -3.93
C ARG A 78 -12.25 18.43 -4.96
N LEU A 79 -11.74 17.29 -4.52
CA LEU A 79 -11.17 16.28 -5.40
C LEU A 79 -12.23 15.39 -6.02
N PHE A 80 -13.29 15.06 -5.26
CA PHE A 80 -14.37 14.14 -5.60
C PHE A 80 -15.75 14.81 -5.46
N PRO A 81 -16.07 15.84 -6.29
CA PRO A 81 -17.27 16.64 -6.11
C PRO A 81 -18.58 15.86 -6.35
N ARG A 82 -18.58 14.81 -7.18
CA ARG A 82 -19.75 13.94 -7.39
C ARG A 82 -19.91 12.96 -6.24
N ALA A 83 -18.87 12.20 -5.92
CA ALA A 83 -18.89 11.22 -4.83
C ALA A 83 -19.15 11.87 -3.46
N ALA A 84 -18.73 13.12 -3.26
CA ALA A 84 -18.98 13.86 -2.02
C ALA A 84 -20.45 14.32 -1.83
N ARG A 85 -21.33 14.12 -2.81
CA ARG A 85 -22.77 14.38 -2.65
C ARG A 85 -23.45 13.34 -1.78
N ASP A 86 -22.95 12.10 -1.82
CA ASP A 86 -23.39 11.05 -0.91
C ASP A 86 -22.50 11.02 0.34
N ALA A 87 -23.12 11.19 1.51
CA ALA A 87 -22.43 11.24 2.78
C ALA A 87 -21.70 9.92 3.11
N GLN A 88 -22.28 8.78 2.72
CA GLN A 88 -21.67 7.45 2.97
C GLN A 88 -20.44 7.24 2.09
N THR A 89 -20.49 7.66 0.84
CA THR A 89 -19.34 7.58 -0.07
C THR A 89 -18.21 8.51 0.39
N LEU A 90 -18.54 9.73 0.82
CA LEU A 90 -17.55 10.66 1.36
C LEU A 90 -16.90 10.13 2.64
N ASP A 91 -17.66 9.48 3.52
CA ASP A 91 -17.14 8.86 4.74
C ASP A 91 -16.20 7.70 4.40
N ALA A 92 -16.59 6.83 3.47
CA ALA A 92 -15.75 5.73 3.00
C ALA A 92 -14.44 6.22 2.34
N LEU A 93 -14.50 7.28 1.52
CA LEU A 93 -13.33 7.95 0.94
C LEU A 93 -12.42 8.52 2.02
N SER A 94 -13.00 9.25 2.96
CA SER A 94 -12.26 9.88 4.05
C SER A 94 -11.57 8.85 4.93
N MET A 95 -12.24 7.74 5.22
CA MET A 95 -11.68 6.62 5.97
C MET A 95 -10.55 5.93 5.18
N ASN A 96 -10.73 5.72 3.87
CA ASN A 96 -9.69 5.12 3.02
C ASN A 96 -8.42 5.96 3.01
N VAL A 97 -8.55 7.28 2.75
CA VAL A 97 -7.39 8.18 2.68
C VAL A 97 -6.72 8.33 4.06
N SER A 98 -7.51 8.46 5.14
CA SER A 98 -6.99 8.55 6.51
C SER A 98 -6.24 7.29 6.90
N ALA A 99 -6.79 6.12 6.58
CA ALA A 99 -6.16 4.83 6.86
C ALA A 99 -4.85 4.66 6.08
N ASN A 100 -4.81 5.06 4.80
CA ASN A 100 -3.58 5.06 4.01
C ASN A 100 -2.51 6.01 4.59
N LEU A 101 -2.89 7.23 4.97
CA LEU A 101 -2.00 8.18 5.63
C LEU A 101 -1.38 7.61 6.91
N LEU A 102 -2.17 6.91 7.71
CA LEU A 102 -1.71 6.28 8.96
C LEU A 102 -0.97 4.95 8.73
N GLY A 103 -0.83 4.48 7.49
CA GLY A 103 -0.20 3.20 7.20
C GLY A 103 -1.07 1.98 7.54
N LEU A 104 -2.38 2.17 7.66
CA LEU A 104 -3.39 1.15 7.98
C LEU A 104 -3.90 0.43 6.72
N GLY A 105 -3.03 -0.23 5.96
CA GLY A 105 -3.41 -0.89 4.70
C GLY A 105 -4.62 -1.83 4.83
N ASN A 106 -4.68 -2.60 5.93
CA ASN A 106 -5.79 -3.51 6.19
C ASN A 106 -7.15 -2.81 6.39
N ALA A 107 -7.16 -1.60 6.94
CA ALA A 107 -8.37 -0.80 7.11
C ALA A 107 -8.69 0.06 5.87
N ALA A 108 -7.66 0.48 5.15
CA ALA A 108 -7.79 1.29 3.94
C ALA A 108 -8.50 0.51 2.82
N THR A 109 -8.12 -0.75 2.59
CA THR A 109 -8.65 -1.56 1.49
C THR A 109 -10.18 -1.73 1.54
N PRO A 110 -10.81 -2.19 2.63
CA PRO A 110 -12.26 -2.33 2.66
C PRO A 110 -13.00 -0.98 2.57
N ALA A 111 -12.43 0.10 3.06
CA ALA A 111 -12.99 1.44 2.90
C ALA A 111 -12.91 1.91 1.44
N GLY A 112 -11.76 1.71 0.78
CA GLY A 112 -11.56 2.02 -0.63
C GLY A 112 -12.49 1.22 -1.56
N VAL A 113 -12.67 -0.08 -1.29
CA VAL A 113 -13.61 -0.93 -2.05
C VAL A 113 -15.05 -0.42 -1.90
N ARG A 114 -15.48 -0.05 -0.68
CA ARG A 114 -16.83 0.53 -0.48
C ARG A 114 -17.01 1.83 -1.25
N ALA A 115 -16.04 2.73 -1.20
CA ALA A 115 -16.07 3.97 -1.95
C ALA A 115 -16.14 3.71 -3.47
N ALA A 116 -15.28 2.83 -3.99
CA ALA A 116 -15.27 2.45 -5.40
C ALA A 116 -16.59 1.82 -5.85
N GLN A 117 -17.18 0.92 -5.05
CA GLN A 117 -18.47 0.31 -5.35
C GLN A 117 -19.61 1.33 -5.36
N ALA A 118 -19.62 2.29 -4.42
CA ALA A 118 -20.60 3.34 -4.40
C ALA A 118 -20.49 4.24 -5.64
N MET A 119 -19.28 4.67 -6.00
CA MET A 119 -19.02 5.44 -7.21
C MET A 119 -19.40 4.67 -8.48
N ALA A 120 -19.08 3.36 -8.55
CA ALA A 120 -19.39 2.53 -9.70
C ALA A 120 -20.90 2.38 -9.95
N ARG A 121 -21.74 2.41 -8.91
CA ARG A 121 -23.20 2.35 -9.03
C ARG A 121 -23.81 3.56 -9.73
N GLU A 122 -23.15 4.71 -9.67
CA GLU A 122 -23.58 5.94 -10.32
C GLU A 122 -23.17 6.03 -11.80
N ILE A 123 -22.30 5.11 -12.25
CA ILE A 123 -21.79 5.11 -13.63
C ILE A 123 -22.85 4.52 -14.55
N ARG A 124 -23.22 5.29 -15.58
CA ARG A 124 -24.09 4.84 -16.68
C ARG A 124 -23.20 4.49 -17.87
N GLY A 125 -22.88 3.22 -18.06
CA GLY A 125 -22.03 2.72 -19.15
C GLY A 125 -20.84 1.88 -18.66
N ASP A 126 -19.98 1.47 -19.59
CA ASP A 126 -18.86 0.56 -19.31
C ASP A 126 -17.54 1.28 -18.96
N ALA A 127 -17.51 2.61 -19.05
CA ALA A 127 -16.32 3.40 -18.76
C ALA A 127 -16.29 3.88 -17.30
N ALA A 128 -15.14 3.77 -16.63
CA ALA A 128 -14.94 4.28 -15.30
C ALA A 128 -15.05 5.82 -15.27
N SER A 129 -15.63 6.37 -14.20
CA SER A 129 -15.67 7.84 -14.03
C SER A 129 -14.29 8.38 -13.66
N ASP A 130 -14.04 9.67 -14.00
CA ASP A 130 -12.78 10.36 -13.65
C ASP A 130 -12.48 10.28 -12.15
N GLU A 131 -13.53 10.39 -11.31
CA GLU A 131 -13.35 10.28 -9.86
C GLU A 131 -12.98 8.87 -9.42
N LEU A 132 -13.52 7.83 -10.05
CA LEU A 132 -13.12 6.46 -9.77
C LEU A 132 -11.67 6.19 -10.18
N CYS A 133 -11.26 6.68 -11.36
CA CYS A 133 -9.87 6.64 -11.80
C CYS A 133 -8.96 7.40 -10.84
N LEU A 134 -9.38 8.57 -10.38
CA LEU A 134 -8.63 9.39 -9.43
C LEU A 134 -8.47 8.69 -8.07
N LEU A 135 -9.50 7.96 -7.59
CA LEU A 135 -9.40 7.14 -6.38
C LEU A 135 -8.35 6.04 -6.53
N VAL A 136 -8.31 5.36 -7.68
CA VAL A 136 -7.29 4.33 -7.95
C VAL A 136 -5.89 4.94 -7.97
N VAL A 137 -5.71 6.07 -8.66
CA VAL A 137 -4.44 6.81 -8.70
C VAL A 137 -4.00 7.22 -7.30
N LEU A 138 -4.90 7.76 -6.48
CA LEU A 138 -4.60 8.19 -5.12
C LEU A 138 -4.16 7.03 -4.21
N ASN A 139 -4.81 5.86 -4.33
CA ASN A 139 -4.43 4.66 -3.59
C ASN A 139 -3.09 4.08 -4.08
N THR A 140 -2.83 4.13 -5.39
CA THR A 140 -1.57 3.66 -5.99
C THR A 140 -0.39 4.57 -5.64
N ALA A 141 -0.61 5.87 -5.47
CA ALA A 141 0.40 6.84 -5.09
C ALA A 141 0.95 6.64 -3.66
N SER A 142 0.33 5.76 -2.87
CA SER A 142 0.81 5.34 -1.53
C SER A 142 1.16 6.51 -0.60
N ILE A 143 0.18 7.32 -0.24
CA ILE A 143 0.38 8.39 0.75
C ILE A 143 0.57 7.75 2.11
N GLN A 144 1.76 7.87 2.70
CA GLN A 144 2.07 7.32 4.01
C GLN A 144 2.77 8.36 4.89
N LEU A 145 2.23 8.58 6.09
CA LEU A 145 2.93 9.31 7.16
C LEU A 145 3.87 8.40 7.93
N LEU A 146 3.46 7.15 8.14
CA LEU A 146 4.21 6.13 8.86
C LEU A 146 4.38 4.90 7.96
N PRO A 147 5.58 4.67 7.40
CA PRO A 147 5.89 3.50 6.56
C PRO A 147 6.17 2.26 7.43
N VAL A 148 5.17 1.84 8.20
CA VAL A 148 5.29 0.79 9.23
C VAL A 148 5.84 -0.52 8.65
N THR A 149 5.33 -0.96 7.50
CA THR A 149 5.77 -2.21 6.86
C THR A 149 7.24 -2.13 6.43
N ILE A 150 7.65 -1.00 5.85
CA ILE A 150 9.05 -0.82 5.42
C ILE A 150 9.96 -0.71 6.63
N ALA A 151 9.54 -0.01 7.69
CA ALA A 151 10.30 0.07 8.94
C ALA A 151 10.50 -1.32 9.57
N ALA A 152 9.45 -2.16 9.59
CA ALA A 152 9.54 -3.54 10.07
C ALA A 152 10.53 -4.39 9.25
N VAL A 153 10.52 -4.27 7.93
CA VAL A 153 11.48 -4.97 7.06
C VAL A 153 12.91 -4.47 7.29
N ARG A 154 13.11 -3.16 7.44
CA ARG A 154 14.41 -2.57 7.74
C ARG A 154 14.96 -3.03 9.08
N GLU A 155 14.12 -3.11 10.11
CA GLU A 155 14.48 -3.63 11.41
C GLU A 155 14.88 -5.11 11.33
N ALA A 156 14.09 -5.94 10.64
CA ALA A 156 14.41 -7.33 10.39
C ALA A 156 15.74 -7.52 9.61
N ALA A 157 16.10 -6.54 8.77
CA ALA A 157 17.36 -6.48 8.04
C ALA A 157 18.53 -5.89 8.87
N GLY A 158 18.32 -5.56 10.15
CA GLY A 158 19.36 -5.08 11.07
C GLY A 158 19.63 -3.58 11.03
N ALA A 159 18.67 -2.76 10.54
CA ALA A 159 18.81 -1.31 10.59
C ALA A 159 18.78 -0.79 12.03
N ALA A 160 19.78 -0.01 12.42
CA ALA A 160 19.88 0.57 13.77
C ALA A 160 18.75 1.58 14.06
N VAL A 161 18.28 2.29 13.04
CA VAL A 161 17.16 3.27 13.13
C VAL A 161 16.20 3.01 11.97
N PRO A 162 15.18 2.14 12.13
CA PRO A 162 14.29 1.74 11.05
C PRO A 162 13.50 2.90 10.42
N PHE A 163 13.22 3.97 11.18
CA PHE A 163 12.43 5.13 10.76
C PHE A 163 13.24 6.32 10.23
N ASP A 164 14.55 6.20 10.04
CA ASP A 164 15.38 7.28 9.46
C ASP A 164 14.98 7.68 8.04
N ILE A 165 14.21 6.81 7.37
CA ILE A 165 13.64 7.05 6.03
C ILE A 165 12.44 8.01 6.02
N LEU A 166 11.90 8.40 7.16
CA LEU A 166 10.67 9.22 7.23
C LEU A 166 10.71 10.47 6.35
N PRO A 167 11.78 11.32 6.38
CA PRO A 167 11.82 12.51 5.54
C PRO A 167 11.75 12.19 4.04
N ALA A 168 12.45 11.12 3.62
CA ALA A 168 12.44 10.67 2.23
C ALA A 168 11.06 10.16 1.82
N VAL A 169 10.38 9.39 2.69
CA VAL A 169 9.03 8.88 2.46
C VAL A 169 8.03 10.02 2.33
N TRP A 170 8.12 11.05 3.15
CA TRP A 170 7.22 12.20 3.05
C TRP A 170 7.40 12.98 1.76
N VAL A 171 8.64 13.26 1.37
CA VAL A 171 8.95 13.96 0.11
C VAL A 171 8.46 13.14 -1.09
N THR A 172 8.79 11.84 -1.14
CA THR A 172 8.37 10.97 -2.24
C THR A 172 6.86 10.78 -2.31
N SER A 173 6.17 10.63 -1.16
CA SER A 173 4.71 10.55 -1.10
C SER A 173 4.07 11.84 -1.62
N LEU A 174 4.56 13.01 -1.19
CA LEU A 174 4.05 14.31 -1.64
C LEU A 174 4.25 14.49 -3.15
N CYS A 175 5.43 14.17 -3.67
CA CYS A 175 5.72 14.21 -5.10
C CYS A 175 4.81 13.25 -5.89
N SER A 176 4.70 12.01 -5.45
CA SER A 176 3.88 10.97 -6.11
C SER A 176 2.42 11.38 -6.19
N VAL A 177 1.85 11.85 -5.08
CA VAL A 177 0.46 12.32 -5.04
C VAL A 177 0.25 13.53 -5.91
N THR A 178 1.16 14.51 -5.86
CA THR A 178 1.05 15.73 -6.66
C THR A 178 1.08 15.40 -8.15
N VAL A 179 2.05 14.60 -8.58
CA VAL A 179 2.15 14.14 -9.97
C VAL A 179 0.92 13.32 -10.37
N GLY A 180 0.50 12.36 -9.53
CA GLY A 180 -0.68 11.54 -9.79
C GLY A 180 -1.96 12.37 -9.94
N LEU A 181 -2.20 13.35 -9.06
CA LEU A 181 -3.36 14.23 -9.14
C LEU A 181 -3.32 15.16 -10.36
N LEU A 182 -2.15 15.72 -10.68
CA LEU A 182 -1.98 16.60 -11.84
C LEU A 182 -2.18 15.83 -13.15
N THR A 183 -1.55 14.67 -13.28
CA THR A 183 -1.70 13.82 -14.48
C THR A 183 -3.11 13.28 -14.62
N GLY A 184 -3.72 12.77 -13.54
CA GLY A 184 -5.09 12.27 -13.56
C GLY A 184 -6.10 13.34 -13.96
N LYS A 185 -6.02 14.54 -13.37
CA LYS A 185 -6.89 15.67 -13.76
C LYS A 185 -6.57 16.24 -15.15
N GLY A 186 -5.30 16.22 -15.55
CA GLY A 186 -4.88 16.65 -16.89
C GLY A 186 -5.45 15.73 -17.97
N LEU A 187 -5.30 14.42 -17.81
CA LEU A 187 -5.84 13.41 -18.73
C LEU A 187 -7.36 13.46 -18.80
N ALA A 188 -8.06 13.63 -17.67
CA ALA A 188 -9.51 13.79 -17.65
C ALA A 188 -10.03 14.98 -18.47
N ARG A 189 -9.20 16.02 -18.68
CA ARG A 189 -9.56 17.17 -19.55
C ARG A 189 -9.30 16.92 -21.03
N ILE A 190 -8.32 16.05 -21.34
CA ILE A 190 -7.93 15.80 -22.74
C ILE A 190 -8.81 14.72 -23.36
N TRP A 191 -9.35 13.81 -22.53
CA TRP A 191 -10.13 12.66 -23.01
C TRP A 191 -11.66 12.89 -22.98
N GLN A 192 -12.10 14.09 -22.70
CA GLN A 192 -13.49 14.52 -22.92
C GLN A 192 -13.65 14.94 -24.40
#